data_a99bf75227d9b1eee4c51af5d5eee116
#
_entry.id   a99bf75227d9b1eee4c51af5d5eee116
#
_cell.length_a   1.000
_cell.length_b   1.000
_cell.length_c   1.000
_cell.angle_alpha   90.00
_cell.angle_beta   90.00
_cell.angle_gamma   90.00
#
_symmetry.space_group_name_H-M   'P 1'
#
loop_
_entity.id
_entity.type
_entity.pdbx_description
1 polymer ?
#
loop_
_entity_poly.entity_id
_entity_poly.type
_entity_poly.pdbx_seq_one_letter_code
_entity_poly.pdbx_strand_id
1 'polypeptide(L)'
;MQSKHPEQKAPDPEAFLACDELPVLIDIDVTGEHVLKTAPRLSGGAGVSALDATQWHNLLLKHGGASENLRESIAALTRRLANTIVDWDDIRAMKASKLIALDKCPGVRPIGIGDVAARLCAKVMLFITGDDVQSECLADQICSGLKSGIEGSIHAFRNLFNDHAQDGWGMLLMDAANAFNSISRFVVIWNSRVLRFRCSRFIFDSYRRFAFLFIAASKVSSLSKEGVTQGVTLTL
;
A
#
# COMPACT_ATOMS: atom_id res chain seq x y z
N MET A 1 -10.12 -6.60 18.35
CA MET A 1 -9.50 -6.56 17.01
C MET A 1 -10.53 -6.45 15.88
N GLN A 2 -11.57 -7.28 15.84
CA GLN A 2 -12.62 -7.21 14.80
C GLN A 2 -13.26 -5.82 14.67
N SER A 3 -13.54 -5.14 15.78
CA SER A 3 -14.10 -3.78 15.80
C SER A 3 -13.22 -2.70 15.14
N LYS A 4 -11.95 -3.00 14.85
CA LYS A 4 -11.03 -2.11 14.15
C LYS A 4 -11.03 -2.28 12.62
N HIS A 5 -11.73 -3.31 12.13
CA HIS A 5 -11.98 -3.55 10.70
C HIS A 5 -13.47 -3.32 10.44
N PRO A 6 -13.87 -2.10 10.06
CA PRO A 6 -15.28 -1.75 9.90
C PRO A 6 -15.92 -2.50 8.73
N GLU A 7 -17.24 -2.61 8.79
CA GLU A 7 -18.04 -3.01 7.62
C GLU A 7 -17.92 -1.95 6.52
N GLN A 8 -18.03 -2.39 5.29
CA GLN A 8 -18.03 -1.50 4.13
C GLN A 8 -19.26 -0.57 4.19
N LYS A 9 -19.01 0.71 4.01
CA LYS A 9 -20.04 1.75 4.02
C LYS A 9 -20.14 2.39 2.62
N ALA A 10 -21.32 2.91 2.32
CA ALA A 10 -21.47 3.79 1.16
C ALA A 10 -20.56 5.02 1.35
N PRO A 11 -19.66 5.30 0.41
CA PRO A 11 -18.78 6.46 0.50
C PRO A 11 -19.57 7.76 0.28
N ASP A 12 -19.02 8.84 0.82
CA ASP A 12 -19.49 10.19 0.48
C ASP A 12 -19.25 10.46 -1.00
N PRO A 13 -20.26 10.88 -1.77
CA PRO A 13 -20.09 11.24 -3.17
C PRO A 13 -19.04 12.32 -3.41
N GLU A 14 -18.86 13.27 -2.49
CA GLU A 14 -17.86 14.33 -2.58
C GLU A 14 -16.41 13.83 -2.44
N ALA A 15 -16.21 12.61 -1.93
CA ALA A 15 -14.88 12.00 -1.80
C ALA A 15 -14.34 11.47 -3.15
N PHE A 16 -15.18 11.36 -4.17
CA PHE A 16 -14.75 10.95 -5.50
C PHE A 16 -14.26 12.15 -6.30
N LEU A 17 -13.07 12.02 -6.87
CA LEU A 17 -12.56 13.04 -7.77
C LEU A 17 -13.45 13.17 -9.00
N ALA A 18 -13.81 14.40 -9.32
CA ALA A 18 -14.48 14.70 -10.58
C ALA A 18 -13.55 14.39 -11.76
N CYS A 19 -14.09 13.80 -12.81
CA CYS A 19 -13.33 13.44 -13.99
C CYS A 19 -14.27 13.39 -15.20
N ASP A 20 -14.10 14.32 -16.13
CA ASP A 20 -14.90 14.37 -17.33
C ASP A 20 -14.51 13.28 -18.33
N GLU A 21 -13.19 12.98 -18.43
CA GLU A 21 -12.66 11.93 -19.29
C GLU A 21 -11.59 11.12 -18.54
N LEU A 22 -11.81 9.82 -18.44
CA LEU A 22 -10.88 8.92 -17.76
C LEU A 22 -9.58 8.77 -18.57
N PRO A 23 -8.40 8.90 -17.91
CA PRO A 23 -7.13 8.66 -18.57
C PRO A 23 -7.07 7.30 -19.26
N VAL A 24 -6.42 7.22 -20.40
CA VAL A 24 -6.21 5.96 -21.12
C VAL A 24 -5.34 5.03 -20.29
N LEU A 25 -5.75 3.77 -20.17
CA LEU A 25 -4.96 2.75 -19.48
C LEU A 25 -3.75 2.38 -20.33
N ILE A 26 -2.58 2.48 -19.73
CA ILE A 26 -1.31 2.13 -20.36
C ILE A 26 -0.79 0.84 -19.73
N ASP A 27 -0.36 -0.08 -20.57
CA ASP A 27 0.25 -1.32 -20.08
C ASP A 27 1.67 -1.05 -19.55
N ILE A 28 1.99 -1.71 -18.46
CA ILE A 28 3.28 -1.58 -17.79
C ILE A 28 4.13 -2.81 -18.13
N ASP A 29 5.34 -2.57 -18.63
CA ASP A 29 6.33 -3.63 -18.74
C ASP A 29 7.02 -3.84 -17.40
N VAL A 30 6.99 -5.09 -16.92
CA VAL A 30 7.66 -5.52 -15.69
C VAL A 30 8.63 -6.64 -16.05
N THR A 31 9.88 -6.47 -15.68
CA THR A 31 10.98 -7.40 -15.99
C THR A 31 11.62 -7.95 -14.72
N GLY A 32 12.35 -9.05 -14.83
CA GLY A 32 13.16 -9.61 -13.74
C GLY A 32 14.17 -8.61 -13.18
N GLU A 33 14.63 -7.66 -13.99
CA GLU A 33 15.54 -6.59 -13.55
C GLU A 33 14.84 -5.62 -12.56
N HIS A 34 13.57 -5.30 -12.76
CA HIS A 34 12.79 -4.52 -11.81
C HIS A 34 12.66 -5.25 -10.47
N VAL A 35 12.44 -6.57 -10.52
CA VAL A 35 12.42 -7.42 -9.33
C VAL A 35 13.77 -7.45 -8.64
N LEU A 36 14.87 -7.59 -9.39
CA LEU A 36 16.24 -7.58 -8.89
C LEU A 36 16.54 -6.28 -8.12
N LYS A 37 16.21 -5.14 -8.70
CA LYS A 37 16.43 -3.81 -8.06
C LYS A 37 15.57 -3.61 -6.81
N THR A 38 14.42 -4.27 -6.73
CA THR A 38 13.48 -4.14 -5.63
C THR A 38 13.77 -5.13 -4.49
N ALA A 39 14.27 -6.31 -4.80
CA ALA A 39 14.54 -7.39 -3.84
C ALA A 39 15.38 -6.95 -2.62
N PRO A 40 16.47 -6.16 -2.75
CA PRO A 40 17.24 -5.69 -1.59
C PRO A 40 16.46 -4.82 -0.60
N ARG A 41 15.36 -4.23 -1.05
CA ARG A 41 14.50 -3.36 -0.23
C ARG A 41 13.38 -4.11 0.48
N LEU A 42 13.29 -5.44 0.31
CA LEU A 42 12.34 -6.27 1.04
C LEU A 42 12.66 -6.28 2.53
N SER A 43 11.65 -6.11 3.35
CA SER A 43 11.78 -6.13 4.81
C SER A 43 10.51 -6.64 5.45
N GLY A 44 10.60 -7.02 6.72
CA GLY A 44 9.47 -7.42 7.55
C GLY A 44 9.23 -8.93 7.60
N GLY A 45 8.36 -9.30 8.54
CA GLY A 45 8.08 -10.69 8.88
C GLY A 45 7.28 -11.47 7.84
N ALA A 46 7.17 -12.76 8.07
CA ALA A 46 6.42 -13.68 7.24
C ALA A 46 4.90 -13.41 7.33
N GLY A 47 4.25 -13.41 6.17
CA GLY A 47 2.81 -13.40 6.05
C GLY A 47 2.20 -14.79 6.28
N VAL A 48 1.16 -15.10 5.52
CA VAL A 48 0.43 -16.37 5.61
C VAL A 48 1.26 -17.55 5.09
N SER A 49 2.11 -17.32 4.08
CA SER A 49 3.00 -18.35 3.49
C SER A 49 4.12 -18.81 4.44
N ALA A 50 4.31 -18.15 5.57
CA ALA A 50 5.41 -18.38 6.52
C ALA A 50 6.83 -18.10 5.98
N LEU A 51 6.98 -17.59 4.76
CA LEU A 51 8.25 -17.12 4.21
C LEU A 51 8.44 -15.63 4.54
N ASP A 52 9.55 -15.31 5.20
CA ASP A 52 9.89 -13.93 5.54
C ASP A 52 10.69 -13.21 4.43
N ALA A 53 10.95 -11.94 4.64
CA ALA A 53 11.68 -11.14 3.66
C ALA A 53 13.13 -11.61 3.47
N THR A 54 13.79 -12.15 4.50
CA THR A 54 15.16 -12.66 4.42
C THR A 54 15.23 -13.91 3.56
N GLN A 55 14.28 -14.82 3.74
CA GLN A 55 14.16 -16.04 2.92
C GLN A 55 13.90 -15.69 1.45
N TRP A 56 12.95 -14.77 1.20
CA TRP A 56 12.69 -14.27 -0.16
C TRP A 56 13.92 -13.59 -0.79
N HIS A 57 14.66 -12.79 -0.02
CA HIS A 57 15.90 -12.17 -0.47
C HIS A 57 16.93 -13.22 -0.92
N ASN A 58 17.10 -14.31 -0.13
CA ASN A 58 18.01 -15.39 -0.50
C ASN A 58 17.54 -16.11 -1.79
N LEU A 59 16.24 -16.43 -1.89
CA LEU A 59 15.68 -17.09 -3.07
C LEU A 59 15.84 -16.23 -4.34
N LEU A 60 15.69 -14.91 -4.23
CA LEU A 60 15.75 -14.00 -5.37
C LEU A 60 17.19 -13.69 -5.81
N LEU A 61 18.20 -13.79 -4.92
CA LEU A 61 19.53 -13.24 -5.19
C LEU A 61 20.68 -14.26 -5.11
N LYS A 62 20.51 -15.40 -4.40
CA LYS A 62 21.67 -16.24 -4.05
C LYS A 62 21.77 -17.57 -4.79
N HIS A 63 20.85 -17.89 -5.69
CA HIS A 63 20.79 -19.20 -6.33
C HIS A 63 21.01 -19.16 -7.86
N GLY A 64 21.79 -18.20 -8.36
CA GLY A 64 22.16 -18.10 -9.77
C GLY A 64 20.95 -18.11 -10.71
N GLY A 65 20.95 -19.02 -11.68
CA GLY A 65 19.88 -19.14 -12.67
C GLY A 65 18.51 -19.46 -12.08
N ALA A 66 18.44 -20.19 -10.96
CA ALA A 66 17.16 -20.42 -10.28
C ALA A 66 16.58 -19.12 -9.71
N SER A 67 17.42 -18.24 -9.17
CA SER A 67 16.98 -16.91 -8.73
C SER A 67 16.53 -16.05 -9.91
N GLU A 68 17.18 -16.14 -11.05
CA GLU A 68 16.81 -15.43 -12.28
C GLU A 68 15.43 -15.88 -12.78
N ASN A 69 15.21 -17.19 -12.90
CA ASN A 69 13.91 -17.76 -13.27
C ASN A 69 12.78 -17.34 -12.30
N LEU A 70 13.09 -17.31 -11.00
CA LEU A 70 12.12 -16.84 -10.00
C LEU A 70 11.81 -15.35 -10.18
N ARG A 71 12.81 -14.50 -10.44
CA ARG A 71 12.58 -13.07 -10.71
C ARG A 71 11.71 -12.87 -11.95
N GLU A 72 11.97 -13.61 -13.04
CA GLU A 72 11.13 -13.54 -14.24
C GLU A 72 9.69 -14.01 -13.98
N SER A 73 9.50 -15.04 -13.16
CA SER A 73 8.17 -15.51 -12.77
C SER A 73 7.40 -14.47 -11.95
N ILE A 74 8.07 -13.80 -11.01
CA ILE A 74 7.48 -12.69 -10.22
C ILE A 74 7.19 -11.49 -11.12
N ALA A 75 8.06 -11.18 -12.08
CA ALA A 75 7.83 -10.13 -13.04
C ALA A 75 6.60 -10.41 -13.92
N ALA A 76 6.47 -11.63 -14.42
CA ALA A 76 5.30 -12.07 -15.20
C ALA A 76 3.99 -11.97 -14.40
N LEU A 77 4.00 -12.42 -13.13
CA LEU A 77 2.87 -12.27 -12.23
C LEU A 77 2.50 -10.80 -12.00
N THR A 78 3.50 -9.97 -11.70
CA THR A 78 3.29 -8.54 -11.45
C THR A 78 2.76 -7.84 -12.70
N ARG A 79 3.30 -8.15 -13.88
CA ARG A 79 2.84 -7.64 -15.17
C ARG A 79 1.38 -8.01 -15.43
N ARG A 80 0.99 -9.27 -15.14
CA ARG A 80 -0.40 -9.71 -15.26
C ARG A 80 -1.33 -8.92 -14.35
N LEU A 81 -0.96 -8.74 -13.08
CA LEU A 81 -1.73 -7.94 -12.11
C LEU A 81 -1.79 -6.45 -12.47
N ALA A 82 -0.79 -5.91 -13.18
CA ALA A 82 -0.75 -4.52 -13.60
C ALA A 82 -1.62 -4.25 -14.85
N ASN A 83 -1.74 -5.23 -15.74
CA ASN A 83 -2.29 -5.00 -17.09
C ASN A 83 -3.63 -5.67 -17.35
N THR A 84 -4.02 -6.63 -16.49
CA THR A 84 -5.28 -7.36 -16.63
C THR A 84 -6.04 -7.41 -15.32
N ILE A 85 -7.37 -7.56 -15.40
CA ILE A 85 -8.18 -7.91 -14.22
C ILE A 85 -8.09 -9.41 -14.07
N VAL A 86 -7.48 -9.87 -12.97
CA VAL A 86 -7.26 -11.30 -12.69
C VAL A 86 -8.44 -11.85 -11.90
N ASP A 87 -8.81 -13.12 -12.12
CA ASP A 87 -9.85 -13.73 -11.29
C ASP A 87 -9.49 -13.66 -9.80
N TRP A 88 -10.48 -13.33 -8.97
CA TRP A 88 -10.23 -13.17 -7.53
C TRP A 88 -9.79 -14.47 -6.86
N ASP A 89 -10.32 -15.60 -7.28
CA ASP A 89 -9.99 -16.89 -6.71
C ASP A 89 -8.53 -17.30 -6.96
N ASP A 90 -7.93 -16.81 -8.06
CA ASP A 90 -6.51 -17.03 -8.36
C ASP A 90 -5.58 -16.23 -7.43
N ILE A 91 -6.03 -15.11 -6.90
CA ILE A 91 -5.16 -14.18 -6.13
C ILE A 91 -5.55 -14.02 -4.66
N ARG A 92 -6.72 -14.48 -4.24
CA ARG A 92 -7.23 -14.26 -2.86
C ARG A 92 -6.28 -14.75 -1.76
N ALA A 93 -5.58 -15.89 -1.99
CA ALA A 93 -4.62 -16.42 -1.04
C ALA A 93 -3.42 -15.49 -0.85
N MET A 94 -2.93 -14.89 -1.93
CA MET A 94 -1.83 -13.92 -1.90
C MET A 94 -2.23 -12.61 -1.21
N LYS A 95 -3.53 -12.25 -1.25
CA LYS A 95 -4.05 -11.03 -0.59
C LYS A 95 -4.40 -11.24 0.88
N ALA A 96 -4.36 -12.46 1.38
CA ALA A 96 -4.57 -12.75 2.79
C ALA A 96 -3.42 -12.21 3.65
N SER A 97 -3.74 -11.84 4.89
CA SER A 97 -2.77 -11.27 5.83
C SER A 97 -2.84 -11.96 7.18
N LYS A 98 -1.70 -12.07 7.84
CA LYS A 98 -1.60 -12.47 9.24
C LYS A 98 -1.81 -11.24 10.10
N LEU A 99 -2.82 -11.26 10.97
CA LEU A 99 -3.15 -10.16 11.85
C LEU A 99 -2.50 -10.36 13.22
N ILE A 100 -1.74 -9.37 13.66
CA ILE A 100 -1.18 -9.30 15.01
C ILE A 100 -1.74 -8.09 15.75
N ALA A 101 -1.85 -8.21 17.07
CA ALA A 101 -2.21 -7.11 17.94
C ALA A 101 -0.93 -6.55 18.57
N LEU A 102 -0.68 -5.27 18.37
CA LEU A 102 0.32 -4.53 19.14
C LEU A 102 -0.38 -3.77 20.26
N ASP A 103 0.21 -3.81 21.44
CA ASP A 103 -0.30 -3.02 22.57
C ASP A 103 -0.22 -1.53 22.24
N LYS A 104 -1.31 -0.84 22.51
CA LYS A 104 -1.42 0.62 22.46
C LYS A 104 -2.26 1.05 23.65
N CYS A 105 -1.71 1.85 24.51
CA CYS A 105 -2.44 2.36 25.67
C CYS A 105 -3.22 3.65 25.29
N PRO A 106 -4.55 3.65 25.39
CA PRO A 106 -5.42 2.49 25.67
C PRO A 106 -5.70 1.63 24.43
N GLY A 107 -5.80 0.31 24.59
CA GLY A 107 -6.29 -0.65 23.59
C GLY A 107 -5.22 -1.33 22.77
N VAL A 108 -5.56 -1.70 21.52
CA VAL A 108 -4.67 -2.45 20.62
C VAL A 108 -4.64 -1.81 19.23
N ARG A 109 -3.46 -1.91 18.58
CA ARG A 109 -3.29 -1.57 17.16
C ARG A 109 -3.24 -2.86 16.36
N PRO A 110 -4.21 -3.15 15.49
CA PRO A 110 -4.14 -4.31 14.61
C PRO A 110 -3.15 -4.02 13.46
N ILE A 111 -2.16 -4.88 13.29
CA ILE A 111 -1.22 -4.82 12.17
C ILE A 111 -1.41 -6.05 11.30
N GLY A 112 -1.67 -5.84 10.02
CA GLY A 112 -1.74 -6.90 9.03
C GLY A 112 -0.36 -7.15 8.41
N ILE A 113 0.13 -8.38 8.50
CA ILE A 113 1.33 -8.79 7.80
C ILE A 113 0.89 -9.51 6.53
N GLY A 114 0.93 -8.78 5.41
CA GLY A 114 0.66 -9.33 4.09
C GLY A 114 1.75 -10.29 3.63
N ASP A 115 1.40 -11.18 2.71
CA ASP A 115 2.38 -12.12 2.14
C ASP A 115 3.54 -11.39 1.45
N VAL A 116 4.76 -11.93 1.58
CA VAL A 116 5.96 -11.27 1.04
C VAL A 116 5.90 -11.23 -0.49
N ALA A 117 5.34 -12.23 -1.16
CA ALA A 117 5.16 -12.21 -2.61
C ALA A 117 4.26 -11.04 -3.05
N ALA A 118 3.14 -10.81 -2.35
CA ALA A 118 2.26 -9.68 -2.62
C ALA A 118 2.97 -8.33 -2.37
N ARG A 119 3.73 -8.24 -1.27
CA ARG A 119 4.52 -7.04 -0.95
C ARG A 119 5.61 -6.78 -1.98
N LEU A 120 6.24 -7.83 -2.52
CA LEU A 120 7.24 -7.71 -3.57
C LEU A 120 6.61 -7.16 -4.85
N CYS A 121 5.49 -7.74 -5.32
CA CYS A 121 4.76 -7.23 -6.49
C CYS A 121 4.37 -5.74 -6.30
N ALA A 122 3.86 -5.38 -5.13
CA ALA A 122 3.50 -4.00 -4.81
C ALA A 122 4.72 -3.05 -4.80
N LYS A 123 5.86 -3.49 -4.25
CA LYS A 123 7.11 -2.72 -4.26
C LYS A 123 7.68 -2.56 -5.68
N VAL A 124 7.55 -3.57 -6.54
CA VAL A 124 7.93 -3.49 -7.95
C VAL A 124 7.04 -2.48 -8.68
N MET A 125 5.73 -2.52 -8.45
CA MET A 125 4.81 -1.53 -9.01
C MET A 125 5.16 -0.11 -8.54
N LEU A 126 5.42 0.07 -7.25
CA LEU A 126 5.83 1.38 -6.70
C LEU A 126 7.18 1.84 -7.29
N PHE A 127 8.13 0.92 -7.51
CA PHE A 127 9.40 1.25 -8.15
C PHE A 127 9.22 1.78 -9.59
N ILE A 128 8.27 1.22 -10.33
CA ILE A 128 8.00 1.61 -11.73
C ILE A 128 7.14 2.88 -11.83
N THR A 129 6.20 3.07 -10.88
CA THR A 129 5.20 4.17 -10.93
C THR A 129 5.39 5.20 -9.82
N GLY A 130 6.51 5.17 -9.12
CA GLY A 130 6.75 6.05 -7.96
C GLY A 130 6.81 7.52 -8.32
N ASP A 131 7.37 7.85 -9.48
CA ASP A 131 7.48 9.23 -9.96
C ASP A 131 6.10 9.85 -10.24
N ASP A 132 5.14 9.04 -10.71
CA ASP A 132 3.75 9.50 -10.91
C ASP A 132 3.14 9.96 -9.58
N VAL A 133 3.40 9.19 -8.50
CA VAL A 133 2.90 9.53 -7.14
C VAL A 133 3.50 10.84 -6.65
N GLN A 134 4.79 10.99 -6.84
CA GLN A 134 5.48 12.20 -6.40
C GLN A 134 4.98 13.43 -7.17
N SER A 135 4.75 13.29 -8.48
CA SER A 135 4.22 14.37 -9.32
C SER A 135 2.80 14.78 -8.92
N GLU A 136 1.95 13.84 -8.57
CA GLU A 136 0.56 14.13 -8.20
C GLU A 136 0.40 14.64 -6.76
N CYS A 137 1.31 14.26 -5.86
CA CYS A 137 1.20 14.59 -4.43
C CYS A 137 2.00 15.81 -4.00
N LEU A 138 2.81 16.40 -4.87
CA LEU A 138 3.87 17.38 -4.55
C LEU A 138 3.47 18.48 -3.56
N ALA A 139 2.31 19.10 -3.73
CA ALA A 139 1.88 20.23 -2.91
C ALA A 139 1.19 19.79 -1.61
N ASP A 140 0.46 18.67 -1.64
CA ASP A 140 -0.45 18.26 -0.58
C ASP A 140 0.14 17.18 0.32
N GLN A 141 1.18 16.47 -0.12
CA GLN A 141 1.78 15.34 0.60
C GLN A 141 3.30 15.37 0.55
N ILE A 142 3.89 16.29 1.30
CA ILE A 142 5.34 16.47 1.39
C ILE A 142 6.11 15.32 2.05
N CYS A 143 5.43 14.41 2.74
CA CYS A 143 6.04 13.23 3.35
C CYS A 143 6.05 12.01 2.41
N SER A 144 5.38 12.07 1.26
CA SER A 144 5.29 10.96 0.30
C SER A 144 6.41 11.03 -0.73
N GLY A 145 7.44 10.20 -0.54
CA GLY A 145 8.54 10.05 -1.50
C GLY A 145 9.57 11.18 -1.52
N LEU A 146 9.36 12.29 -0.80
CA LEU A 146 10.34 13.35 -0.68
C LEU A 146 11.41 13.02 0.36
N LYS A 147 12.66 13.03 -0.07
CA LYS A 147 13.79 12.88 0.85
C LYS A 147 13.79 14.04 1.85
N SER A 148 13.79 13.71 3.14
CA SER A 148 13.74 14.70 4.24
C SER A 148 12.49 15.60 4.22
N GLY A 149 11.38 15.14 3.65
CA GLY A 149 10.14 15.94 3.58
C GLY A 149 9.59 16.30 4.97
N ILE A 150 9.66 15.38 5.93
CA ILE A 150 9.21 15.63 7.32
C ILE A 150 10.10 16.69 7.99
N GLU A 151 11.42 16.55 7.91
CA GLU A 151 12.37 17.52 8.46
C GLU A 151 12.20 18.89 7.82
N GLY A 152 12.07 18.94 6.49
CA GLY A 152 11.81 20.17 5.75
C GLY A 152 10.53 20.87 6.21
N SER A 153 9.46 20.10 6.42
CA SER A 153 8.18 20.59 6.93
C SER A 153 8.30 21.18 8.33
N ILE A 154 8.96 20.47 9.24
CA ILE A 154 9.18 20.96 10.62
C ILE A 154 9.93 22.29 10.61
N HIS A 155 10.98 22.41 9.79
CA HIS A 155 11.73 23.67 9.67
C HIS A 155 10.90 24.78 9.05
N ALA A 156 10.13 24.50 8.00
CA ALA A 156 9.27 25.49 7.35
C ALA A 156 8.19 26.01 8.33
N PHE A 157 7.51 25.12 9.04
CA PHE A 157 6.53 25.51 10.05
C PHE A 157 7.16 26.33 11.18
N ARG A 158 8.32 25.91 11.68
CA ARG A 158 9.02 26.65 12.74
C ARG A 158 9.36 28.07 12.31
N ASN A 159 9.89 28.25 11.10
CA ASN A 159 10.22 29.57 10.57
C ASN A 159 8.95 30.41 10.41
N LEU A 160 7.89 29.86 9.79
CA LEU A 160 6.62 30.55 9.62
C LEU A 160 6.03 31.03 10.96
N PHE A 161 6.08 30.20 12.00
CA PHE A 161 5.62 30.58 13.33
C PHE A 161 6.48 31.67 13.98
N ASN A 162 7.79 31.62 13.79
CA ASN A 162 8.69 32.66 14.31
C ASN A 162 8.46 34.00 13.62
N ASP A 163 8.26 33.99 12.30
CA ASP A 163 8.03 35.20 11.50
C ASP A 163 6.68 35.87 11.84
N HIS A 164 5.69 35.08 12.28
CA HIS A 164 4.34 35.54 12.64
C HIS A 164 4.04 35.46 14.14
N ALA A 165 5.06 35.45 14.98
CA ALA A 165 4.91 35.26 16.44
C ALA A 165 4.00 36.31 17.12
N GLN A 166 3.88 37.54 16.53
CA GLN A 166 3.06 38.61 17.06
C GLN A 166 1.70 38.75 16.39
N ASP A 167 1.41 37.90 15.37
CA ASP A 167 0.19 38.06 14.54
C ASP A 167 -0.99 37.20 15.09
N GLY A 168 -0.81 36.54 16.25
CA GLY A 168 -1.84 35.69 16.86
C GLY A 168 -2.17 34.41 16.08
N TRP A 169 -1.24 33.92 15.29
CA TRP A 169 -1.40 32.67 14.53
C TRP A 169 -1.52 31.46 15.44
N GLY A 170 -2.36 30.52 15.02
CA GLY A 170 -2.52 29.21 15.66
C GLY A 170 -2.26 28.07 14.68
N MET A 171 -1.95 26.89 15.20
CA MET A 171 -1.79 25.66 14.41
C MET A 171 -2.86 24.66 14.81
N LEU A 172 -3.59 24.14 13.83
CA LEU A 172 -4.50 23.03 14.02
C LEU A 172 -3.81 21.72 13.57
N LEU A 173 -3.62 20.80 14.50
CA LEU A 173 -3.13 19.46 14.22
C LEU A 173 -4.31 18.48 14.24
N MET A 174 -4.50 17.72 13.16
CA MET A 174 -5.54 16.71 13.05
C MET A 174 -4.91 15.34 12.87
N ASP A 175 -5.36 14.36 13.67
CA ASP A 175 -4.98 12.95 13.51
C ASP A 175 -6.25 12.11 13.31
N ALA A 176 -6.30 11.36 12.23
CA ALA A 176 -7.47 10.55 11.90
C ALA A 176 -7.43 9.21 12.64
N ALA A 177 -8.43 8.97 13.46
CA ALA A 177 -8.57 7.72 14.19
C ALA A 177 -8.80 6.53 13.24
N ASN A 178 -7.95 5.50 13.35
CA ASN A 178 -8.07 4.25 12.57
C ASN A 178 -8.06 4.48 11.03
N ALA A 179 -7.40 5.52 10.56
CA ALA A 179 -7.45 6.01 9.16
C ALA A 179 -7.29 4.89 8.14
N PHE A 180 -6.21 4.09 8.25
CA PHE A 180 -5.91 3.02 7.29
C PHE A 180 -7.03 2.00 7.12
N ASN A 181 -7.73 1.65 8.20
CA ASN A 181 -8.79 0.64 8.14
C ASN A 181 -10.17 1.24 7.81
N SER A 182 -10.29 2.57 7.79
CA SER A 182 -11.57 3.28 7.64
C SER A 182 -11.74 3.96 6.29
N ILE A 183 -10.66 4.10 5.53
CA ILE A 183 -10.72 4.72 4.19
C ILE A 183 -11.56 3.88 3.25
N SER A 184 -12.47 4.50 2.49
CA SER A 184 -13.31 3.78 1.54
C SER A 184 -12.52 3.19 0.38
N ARG A 185 -12.64 1.88 0.16
CA ARG A 185 -12.02 1.19 -0.97
C ARG A 185 -12.58 1.65 -2.31
N PHE A 186 -13.86 2.00 -2.37
CA PHE A 186 -14.45 2.54 -3.60
C PHE A 186 -13.77 3.84 -4.00
N VAL A 187 -13.58 4.74 -3.03
CA VAL A 187 -12.88 6.02 -3.26
C VAL A 187 -11.42 5.79 -3.65
N VAL A 188 -10.70 4.89 -2.95
CA VAL A 188 -9.31 4.54 -3.30
C VAL A 188 -9.21 4.02 -4.73
N ILE A 189 -10.09 3.11 -5.13
CA ILE A 189 -10.09 2.52 -6.47
C ILE A 189 -10.40 3.57 -7.53
N TRP A 190 -11.41 4.40 -7.31
CA TRP A 190 -11.79 5.45 -8.25
C TRP A 190 -10.70 6.51 -8.38
N ASN A 191 -10.28 7.09 -7.27
CA ASN A 191 -9.29 8.17 -7.30
C ASN A 191 -7.94 7.69 -7.86
N SER A 192 -7.57 6.44 -7.62
CA SER A 192 -6.39 5.88 -8.29
C SER A 192 -6.62 5.64 -9.79
N ARG A 193 -7.85 5.41 -10.24
CA ARG A 193 -8.15 5.33 -11.68
C ARG A 193 -8.03 6.69 -12.37
N VAL A 194 -8.32 7.76 -11.65
CA VAL A 194 -8.20 9.14 -12.15
C VAL A 194 -6.76 9.62 -12.09
N LEU A 195 -6.11 9.56 -10.92
CA LEU A 195 -4.80 10.16 -10.68
C LEU A 195 -3.63 9.23 -11.04
N ARG A 196 -3.81 7.92 -10.89
CA ARG A 196 -2.73 6.92 -10.97
C ARG A 196 -3.08 5.80 -11.94
N PHE A 197 -3.53 6.17 -13.12
CA PHE A 197 -4.07 5.26 -14.12
C PHE A 197 -3.10 4.11 -14.48
N ARG A 198 -1.79 4.32 -14.43
CA ARG A 198 -0.78 3.29 -14.68
C ARG A 198 -0.82 2.14 -13.67
N CYS A 199 -1.06 2.40 -12.38
CA CYS A 199 -1.15 1.35 -11.36
C CYS A 199 -2.60 1.00 -10.97
N SER A 200 -3.61 1.60 -11.59
CA SER A 200 -5.00 1.49 -11.18
C SER A 200 -5.56 0.06 -11.26
N ARG A 201 -5.18 -0.73 -12.29
CA ARG A 201 -5.58 -2.15 -12.39
C ARG A 201 -5.00 -2.97 -11.24
N PHE A 202 -3.74 -2.75 -10.88
CA PHE A 202 -3.10 -3.41 -9.74
C PHE A 202 -3.77 -3.06 -8.42
N ILE A 203 -4.15 -1.79 -8.23
CA ILE A 203 -4.89 -1.31 -7.07
C ILE A 203 -6.29 -1.92 -7.04
N PHE A 204 -6.98 -1.96 -8.19
CA PHE A 204 -8.29 -2.59 -8.32
C PHE A 204 -8.24 -4.06 -7.89
N ASP A 205 -7.32 -4.87 -8.43
CA ASP A 205 -7.15 -6.27 -8.05
C ASP A 205 -6.73 -6.45 -6.59
N SER A 206 -6.12 -5.43 -5.99
CA SER A 206 -5.72 -5.50 -4.58
C SER A 206 -6.87 -5.21 -3.61
N TYR A 207 -7.87 -4.39 -3.99
CA TYR A 207 -8.87 -3.86 -3.06
C TYR A 207 -10.33 -4.10 -3.44
N ARG A 208 -10.64 -4.63 -4.64
CA ARG A 208 -12.03 -4.85 -5.11
C ARG A 208 -12.83 -5.89 -4.32
N ARG A 209 -12.18 -6.74 -3.54
CA ARG A 209 -12.80 -7.80 -2.74
C ARG A 209 -12.27 -7.80 -1.31
N PHE A 210 -12.92 -8.55 -0.44
CA PHE A 210 -12.54 -8.67 0.95
C PHE A 210 -11.37 -9.63 1.14
N ALA A 211 -10.35 -9.19 1.86
CA ALA A 211 -9.18 -10.01 2.15
C ALA A 211 -9.31 -10.73 3.50
N PHE A 212 -8.87 -11.99 3.57
CA PHE A 212 -8.83 -12.73 4.81
C PHE A 212 -7.75 -12.20 5.75
N LEU A 213 -8.10 -12.06 7.02
CA LEU A 213 -7.21 -11.71 8.11
C LEU A 213 -7.15 -12.87 9.11
N PHE A 214 -6.02 -13.56 9.15
CA PHE A 214 -5.79 -14.68 10.08
C PHE A 214 -5.17 -14.14 11.36
N ILE A 215 -5.90 -14.27 12.48
CA ILE A 215 -5.40 -13.83 13.77
C ILE A 215 -4.31 -14.79 14.25
N ALA A 216 -3.11 -14.27 14.49
CA ALA A 216 -1.98 -15.05 14.97
C ALA A 216 -2.34 -15.81 16.26
N ALA A 217 -1.89 -17.07 16.36
CA ALA A 217 -2.15 -17.96 17.49
C ALA A 217 -3.64 -18.29 17.75
N SER A 218 -4.52 -18.05 16.77
CA SER A 218 -5.95 -18.36 16.86
C SER A 218 -6.44 -19.05 15.59
N LYS A 219 -7.48 -19.87 15.72
CA LYS A 219 -8.21 -20.42 14.56
C LYS A 219 -9.26 -19.43 14.00
N VAL A 220 -9.34 -18.25 14.56
CA VAL A 220 -10.30 -17.22 14.17
C VAL A 220 -9.75 -16.42 12.98
N SER A 221 -10.57 -16.23 11.98
CA SER A 221 -10.32 -15.33 10.87
C SER A 221 -11.33 -14.18 10.88
N SER A 222 -10.94 -13.06 10.30
CA SER A 222 -11.80 -11.90 10.04
C SER A 222 -11.65 -11.50 8.58
N LEU A 223 -12.52 -10.63 8.10
CA LEU A 223 -12.42 -10.05 6.77
C LEU A 223 -12.04 -8.58 6.87
N SER A 224 -11.08 -8.18 6.07
CA SER A 224 -10.82 -6.76 5.79
C SER A 224 -11.80 -6.33 4.70
N LYS A 225 -12.87 -5.64 5.09
CA LYS A 225 -13.96 -5.24 4.21
C LYS A 225 -13.81 -3.80 3.74
N GLU A 226 -13.15 -2.98 4.54
CA GLU A 226 -12.87 -1.57 4.26
C GLU A 226 -11.39 -1.28 4.53
N GLY A 227 -10.90 -0.15 4.04
CA GLY A 227 -9.55 0.32 4.26
C GLY A 227 -8.45 -0.46 3.55
N VAL A 228 -7.26 0.00 3.80
CA VAL A 228 -5.99 -0.51 3.22
C VAL A 228 -5.13 -1.10 4.33
N THR A 229 -5.58 -2.06 5.04
CA THR A 229 -4.98 -2.71 6.22
C THR A 229 -3.53 -2.28 6.54
N GLN A 230 -3.31 -1.63 7.67
CA GLN A 230 -1.99 -1.11 8.07
C GLN A 230 -0.93 -2.21 8.04
N GLY A 231 0.19 -1.96 7.34
CA GLY A 231 1.28 -2.93 7.17
C GLY A 231 1.30 -3.65 5.81
N VAL A 232 0.31 -3.43 4.95
CA VAL A 232 0.31 -3.90 3.55
C VAL A 232 0.90 -2.79 2.65
N THR A 233 1.77 -3.16 1.74
CA THR A 233 2.78 -2.28 1.08
C THR A 233 2.23 -1.19 0.14
N LEU A 234 0.95 -1.15 -0.21
CA LEU A 234 0.38 -0.10 -1.05
C LEU A 234 -0.28 1.03 -0.25
N THR A 235 -0.05 1.10 1.03
CA THR A 235 -0.39 2.30 1.82
C THR A 235 0.62 3.39 1.48
N LEU A 236 0.28 4.21 0.54
CA LEU A 236 0.93 5.48 0.23
C LEU A 236 0.31 6.59 1.05
#